data_04153b74d111313b64112f60f651342b
#
_entry.id   04153b74d111313b64112f60f651342b
#
_cell.length_a   1.000
_cell.length_b   1.000
_cell.length_c   1.000
_cell.angle_alpha   90.00
_cell.angle_beta   90.00
_cell.angle_gamma   90.00
#
_symmetry.space_group_name_H-M   'P 1'
#
loop_
_entity.id
_entity.type
_entity.pdbx_description
1 polymer ?
#
loop_
_entity_poly.entity_id
_entity_poly.type
_entity_poly.pdbx_seq_one_letter_code
_entity_poly.pdbx_strand_id
1 'polypeptide(L)'
;MAFYAAYHQDGRNKASHFIGVPMIILSLFIPLAWLRFDIGGVPVTAAMIFAGVVLAYYFVLDVPLALAMLAVNALLIWAGHQIAGLGAAQGWAWFAVFFVGGWIIQLVGHAFEGRKPALADNLFQIFVAPIFLAAEVFFALGYKPALHEAVQRRAQLSRAQSAESSTSLPRTSSRSGASGSRSA
;
A
#
# COMPACT_ATOMS: atom_id res chain seq x y z
N MET A 1 -2.97 7.49 8.03
CA MET A 1 -4.13 7.41 7.12
C MET A 1 -4.31 8.65 6.24
N ALA A 2 -4.41 9.88 6.76
CA ALA A 2 -4.65 11.07 5.93
C ALA A 2 -3.61 11.29 4.82
N PHE A 3 -2.32 11.06 5.08
CA PHE A 3 -1.27 11.10 4.06
C PHE A 3 -1.54 10.08 2.95
N TYR A 4 -1.86 8.83 3.30
CA TYR A 4 -2.19 7.78 2.32
C TYR A 4 -3.45 8.14 1.53
N ALA A 5 -4.49 8.65 2.19
CA ALA A 5 -5.72 9.09 1.54
C ALA A 5 -5.48 10.20 0.50
N ALA A 6 -4.48 11.09 0.69
CA ALA A 6 -4.13 12.13 -0.29
C ALA A 6 -3.63 11.58 -1.63
N TYR A 7 -3.13 10.35 -1.66
CA TYR A 7 -2.66 9.65 -2.87
C TYR A 7 -3.71 8.72 -3.47
N HIS A 8 -4.89 8.54 -2.82
CA HIS A 8 -5.92 7.58 -3.20
C HIS A 8 -7.31 8.23 -3.16
N GLN A 9 -7.55 9.20 -4.04
CA GLN A 9 -8.84 9.88 -4.18
C GLN A 9 -9.67 9.36 -5.35
N ASP A 10 -9.03 8.86 -6.43
CA ASP A 10 -9.72 8.25 -7.56
C ASP A 10 -10.28 6.86 -7.16
N GLY A 11 -11.57 6.64 -7.42
CA GLY A 11 -12.23 5.37 -7.09
C GLY A 11 -11.63 4.15 -7.82
N ARG A 12 -11.10 4.34 -9.04
CA ARG A 12 -10.43 3.27 -9.82
C ARG A 12 -9.11 2.90 -9.17
N ASN A 13 -8.37 3.89 -8.64
CA ASN A 13 -7.16 3.65 -7.88
C ASN A 13 -7.46 2.87 -6.59
N LYS A 14 -8.49 3.28 -5.83
CA LYS A 14 -8.93 2.52 -4.66
C LYS A 14 -9.32 1.08 -5.01
N ALA A 15 -10.12 0.89 -6.08
CA ALA A 15 -10.54 -0.44 -6.53
C ALA A 15 -9.34 -1.34 -6.91
N SER A 16 -8.34 -0.79 -7.60
CA SER A 16 -7.11 -1.52 -7.92
C SER A 16 -6.36 -1.97 -6.67
N HIS A 17 -6.36 -1.14 -5.61
CA HIS A 17 -5.73 -1.47 -4.33
C HIS A 17 -6.47 -2.57 -3.55
N PHE A 18 -7.80 -2.65 -3.65
CA PHE A 18 -8.56 -3.77 -3.06
C PHE A 18 -8.19 -5.14 -3.63
N ILE A 19 -7.65 -5.19 -4.85
CA ILE A 19 -7.16 -6.41 -5.48
C ILE A 19 -5.65 -6.54 -5.29
N GLY A 20 -4.89 -5.51 -5.63
CA GLY A 20 -3.43 -5.54 -5.67
C GLY A 20 -2.77 -5.72 -4.30
N VAL A 21 -3.30 -5.07 -3.25
CA VAL A 21 -2.73 -5.17 -1.89
C VAL A 21 -2.84 -6.59 -1.33
N PRO A 22 -4.01 -7.26 -1.34
CA PRO A 22 -4.10 -8.66 -0.91
C PRO A 22 -3.22 -9.61 -1.73
N MET A 23 -3.10 -9.39 -3.04
CA MET A 23 -2.22 -10.21 -3.90
C MET A 23 -0.75 -10.07 -3.47
N ILE A 24 -0.26 -8.86 -3.22
CA ILE A 24 1.11 -8.63 -2.77
C ILE A 24 1.34 -9.26 -1.40
N ILE A 25 0.41 -9.11 -0.45
CA ILE A 25 0.53 -9.72 0.89
C ILE A 25 0.58 -11.24 0.78
N LEU A 26 -0.35 -11.84 0.01
CA LEU A 26 -0.38 -13.29 -0.23
C LEU A 26 0.95 -13.77 -0.81
N SER A 27 1.48 -13.06 -1.81
CA SER A 27 2.76 -13.42 -2.42
C SER A 27 3.90 -13.50 -1.40
N LEU A 28 3.97 -12.53 -0.49
CA LEU A 28 5.00 -12.50 0.56
C LEU A 28 4.83 -13.67 1.55
N PHE A 29 3.59 -14.07 1.86
CA PHE A 29 3.34 -15.18 2.78
C PHE A 29 3.76 -16.54 2.23
N ILE A 30 3.86 -16.73 0.90
CA ILE A 30 4.30 -17.99 0.29
C ILE A 30 5.74 -18.34 0.70
N PRO A 31 6.78 -17.54 0.40
CA PRO A 31 8.15 -17.88 0.82
C PRO A 31 8.33 -17.83 2.33
N LEU A 32 7.63 -16.94 3.04
CA LEU A 32 7.68 -16.87 4.50
C LEU A 32 7.08 -18.10 5.19
N ALA A 33 6.20 -18.85 4.52
CA ALA A 33 5.65 -20.10 5.04
C ALA A 33 6.68 -21.25 5.07
N TRP A 34 7.77 -21.16 4.29
CA TRP A 34 8.84 -22.17 4.32
C TRP A 34 9.79 -21.99 5.51
N LEU A 35 9.89 -20.77 6.06
CA LEU A 35 10.70 -20.49 7.25
C LEU A 35 9.89 -20.87 8.49
N ARG A 36 10.20 -22.05 9.04
CA ARG A 36 9.48 -22.63 10.17
C ARG A 36 10.33 -22.63 11.41
N PHE A 37 9.71 -22.31 12.54
CA PHE A 37 10.30 -22.29 13.87
C PHE A 37 9.45 -23.13 14.80
N ASP A 38 10.06 -23.72 15.82
CA ASP A 38 9.34 -24.30 16.95
C ASP A 38 9.50 -23.36 18.15
N ILE A 39 8.37 -22.90 18.69
CA ILE A 39 8.34 -22.03 19.87
C ILE A 39 7.54 -22.74 20.95
N GLY A 40 8.26 -23.42 21.85
CA GLY A 40 7.63 -24.14 22.96
C GLY A 40 6.72 -25.30 22.52
N GLY A 41 7.08 -26.01 21.44
CA GLY A 41 6.30 -27.12 20.88
C GLY A 41 5.19 -26.67 19.91
N VAL A 42 5.08 -25.37 19.62
CA VAL A 42 4.11 -24.83 18.65
C VAL A 42 4.84 -24.48 17.35
N PRO A 43 4.44 -25.08 16.21
CA PRO A 43 5.03 -24.72 14.92
C PRO A 43 4.54 -23.34 14.46
N VAL A 44 5.48 -22.41 14.30
CA VAL A 44 5.25 -21.04 13.86
C VAL A 44 6.04 -20.76 12.58
N THR A 45 5.46 -20.03 11.64
CA THR A 45 6.18 -19.63 10.42
C THR A 45 6.53 -18.15 10.44
N ALA A 46 7.53 -17.76 9.64
CA ALA A 46 7.87 -16.34 9.46
C ALA A 46 6.68 -15.50 8.99
N ALA A 47 5.75 -16.08 8.20
CA ALA A 47 4.52 -15.42 7.80
C ALA A 47 3.63 -15.07 9.01
N MET A 48 3.49 -15.99 9.97
CA MET A 48 2.72 -15.75 11.20
C MET A 48 3.37 -14.68 12.08
N ILE A 49 4.70 -14.73 12.22
CA ILE A 49 5.45 -13.72 13.00
C ILE A 49 5.31 -12.34 12.37
N PHE A 50 5.53 -12.24 11.06
CA PHE A 50 5.42 -10.97 10.34
C PHE A 50 4.00 -10.38 10.45
N ALA A 51 2.96 -11.19 10.20
CA ALA A 51 1.58 -10.75 10.34
C ALA A 51 1.25 -10.35 11.79
N GLY A 52 1.74 -11.09 12.78
CA GLY A 52 1.56 -10.78 14.20
C GLY A 52 2.13 -9.43 14.60
N VAL A 53 3.34 -9.09 14.12
CA VAL A 53 3.97 -7.79 14.36
C VAL A 53 3.15 -6.66 13.74
N VAL A 54 2.72 -6.83 12.48
CA VAL A 54 1.90 -5.82 11.78
C VAL A 54 0.52 -5.67 12.46
N LEU A 55 -0.10 -6.78 12.86
CA LEU A 55 -1.37 -6.75 13.59
C LEU A 55 -1.25 -6.08 14.95
N ALA A 56 -0.17 -6.31 15.70
CA ALA A 56 0.08 -5.60 16.96
C ALA A 56 0.07 -4.08 16.75
N TYR A 57 0.71 -3.60 15.69
CA TYR A 57 0.65 -2.20 15.31
C TYR A 57 -0.78 -1.75 14.96
N TYR A 58 -1.58 -2.57 14.25
CA TYR A 58 -2.97 -2.23 13.94
C TYR A 58 -3.87 -2.19 15.19
N PHE A 59 -3.65 -3.06 16.17
CA PHE A 59 -4.37 -3.01 17.44
C PHE A 59 -4.12 -1.72 18.23
N VAL A 60 -2.92 -1.15 18.13
CA VAL A 60 -2.61 0.17 18.71
C VAL A 60 -3.36 1.30 17.99
N LEU A 61 -3.61 1.14 16.67
CA LEU A 61 -4.29 2.17 15.89
C LEU A 61 -5.82 2.15 16.07
N ASP A 62 -6.44 0.97 15.92
CA ASP A 62 -7.90 0.82 15.96
C ASP A 62 -8.29 -0.65 16.12
N VAL A 63 -8.90 -1.01 17.24
CA VAL A 63 -9.23 -2.41 17.56
C VAL A 63 -10.22 -3.04 16.56
N PRO A 64 -11.37 -2.42 16.20
CA PRO A 64 -12.27 -3.01 15.21
C PRO A 64 -11.62 -3.24 13.84
N LEU A 65 -10.82 -2.30 13.35
CA LEU A 65 -10.10 -2.47 12.08
C LEU A 65 -9.04 -3.58 12.20
N ALA A 66 -8.34 -3.67 13.33
CA ALA A 66 -7.37 -4.72 13.58
C ALA A 66 -8.01 -6.11 13.61
N LEU A 67 -9.21 -6.26 14.19
CA LEU A 67 -9.95 -7.52 14.17
C LEU A 67 -10.36 -7.93 12.75
N ALA A 68 -10.80 -6.99 11.92
CA ALA A 68 -11.05 -7.27 10.51
C ALA A 68 -9.77 -7.69 9.79
N MET A 69 -8.66 -7.01 10.04
CA MET A 69 -7.36 -7.35 9.47
C MET A 69 -6.82 -8.69 9.99
N LEU A 70 -7.13 -9.08 11.22
CA LEU A 70 -6.80 -10.41 11.74
C LEU A 70 -7.49 -11.50 10.91
N ALA A 71 -8.79 -11.37 10.62
CA ALA A 71 -9.50 -12.33 9.78
C ALA A 71 -8.92 -12.40 8.36
N VAL A 72 -8.64 -11.25 7.74
CA VAL A 72 -8.03 -11.19 6.40
C VAL A 72 -6.64 -11.84 6.41
N ASN A 73 -5.78 -11.51 7.38
CA ASN A 73 -4.43 -12.10 7.47
C ASN A 73 -4.49 -13.61 7.73
N ALA A 74 -5.40 -14.10 8.57
CA ALA A 74 -5.57 -15.53 8.81
C ALA A 74 -5.90 -16.27 7.50
N LEU A 75 -6.80 -15.73 6.67
CA LEU A 75 -7.13 -16.29 5.36
C LEU A 75 -5.92 -16.26 4.41
N LEU A 76 -5.20 -15.14 4.34
CA LEU A 76 -4.04 -15.00 3.45
C LEU A 76 -2.87 -15.89 3.90
N ILE A 77 -2.63 -16.03 5.20
CA ILE A 77 -1.63 -16.98 5.74
C ILE A 77 -2.02 -18.41 5.37
N TRP A 78 -3.27 -18.79 5.60
CA TRP A 78 -3.76 -20.12 5.23
C TRP A 78 -3.54 -20.38 3.72
N ALA A 79 -3.97 -19.47 2.85
CA ALA A 79 -3.78 -19.60 1.41
C ALA A 79 -2.28 -19.66 1.02
N GLY A 80 -1.44 -18.83 1.62
CA GLY A 80 0.01 -18.85 1.42
C GLY A 80 0.63 -20.19 1.80
N HIS A 81 0.20 -20.80 2.91
CA HIS A 81 0.65 -22.14 3.33
C HIS A 81 0.21 -23.25 2.34
N GLN A 82 -1.04 -23.18 1.82
CA GLN A 82 -1.50 -24.15 0.81
C GLN A 82 -0.62 -24.07 -0.45
N ILE A 83 -0.35 -22.86 -0.94
CA ILE A 83 0.48 -22.66 -2.14
C ILE A 83 1.93 -23.08 -1.87
N ALA A 84 2.50 -22.73 -0.72
CA ALA A 84 3.85 -23.14 -0.34
C ALA A 84 3.97 -24.68 -0.23
N GLY A 85 2.90 -25.37 0.14
CA GLY A 85 2.80 -26.84 0.21
C GLY A 85 2.81 -27.54 -1.16
N LEU A 86 2.56 -26.83 -2.26
CA LEU A 86 2.64 -27.39 -3.63
C LEU A 86 4.09 -27.67 -4.08
N GLY A 87 5.08 -27.21 -3.29
CA GLY A 87 6.50 -27.35 -3.59
C GLY A 87 7.15 -26.06 -4.08
N ALA A 88 8.48 -26.00 -4.00
CA ALA A 88 9.23 -24.77 -4.22
C ALA A 88 9.02 -24.17 -5.62
N ALA A 89 9.05 -24.97 -6.68
CA ALA A 89 8.90 -24.48 -8.05
C ALA A 89 7.54 -23.80 -8.27
N GLN A 90 6.46 -24.45 -7.83
CA GLN A 90 5.10 -23.90 -7.96
C GLN A 90 4.89 -22.71 -7.01
N GLY A 91 5.41 -22.77 -5.79
CA GLY A 91 5.34 -21.65 -4.84
C GLY A 91 6.04 -20.41 -5.38
N TRP A 92 7.23 -20.52 -5.96
CA TRP A 92 7.90 -19.37 -6.59
C TRP A 92 7.16 -18.86 -7.85
N ALA A 93 6.54 -19.75 -8.63
CA ALA A 93 5.72 -19.34 -9.77
C ALA A 93 4.50 -18.51 -9.29
N TRP A 94 3.77 -18.98 -8.28
CA TRP A 94 2.64 -18.24 -7.72
C TRP A 94 3.06 -16.96 -7.00
N PHE A 95 4.21 -16.98 -6.29
CA PHE A 95 4.79 -15.75 -5.76
C PHE A 95 4.97 -14.70 -6.86
N ALA A 96 5.61 -15.07 -7.98
CA ALA A 96 5.85 -14.16 -9.09
C ALA A 96 4.54 -13.63 -9.70
N VAL A 97 3.57 -14.50 -9.93
CA VAL A 97 2.25 -14.13 -10.48
C VAL A 97 1.54 -13.12 -9.57
N PHE A 98 1.45 -13.39 -8.27
CA PHE A 98 0.76 -12.51 -7.34
C PHE A 98 1.55 -11.24 -7.04
N PHE A 99 2.87 -11.32 -6.91
CA PHE A 99 3.72 -10.17 -6.64
C PHE A 99 3.73 -9.21 -7.83
N VAL A 100 4.10 -9.69 -9.00
CA VAL A 100 4.17 -8.86 -10.21
C VAL A 100 2.79 -8.38 -10.63
N GLY A 101 1.79 -9.29 -10.65
CA GLY A 101 0.41 -8.93 -10.99
C GLY A 101 -0.17 -7.90 -10.03
N GLY A 102 0.04 -8.06 -8.73
CA GLY A 102 -0.41 -7.11 -7.71
C GLY A 102 0.22 -5.72 -7.90
N TRP A 103 1.52 -5.65 -8.18
CA TRP A 103 2.19 -4.38 -8.47
C TRP A 103 1.70 -3.74 -9.77
N ILE A 104 1.51 -4.51 -10.84
CA ILE A 104 0.95 -3.98 -12.11
C ILE A 104 -0.42 -3.36 -11.86
N ILE A 105 -1.31 -4.07 -11.14
CA ILE A 105 -2.66 -3.57 -10.84
C ILE A 105 -2.58 -2.27 -10.04
N GLN A 106 -1.72 -2.17 -9.03
CA GLN A 106 -1.56 -0.94 -8.26
C GLN A 106 -1.00 0.21 -9.09
N LEU A 107 0.02 -0.03 -9.91
CA LEU A 107 0.62 1.00 -10.77
C LEU A 107 -0.38 1.53 -11.80
N VAL A 108 -1.22 0.66 -12.38
CA VAL A 108 -2.33 1.07 -13.24
C VAL A 108 -3.32 1.96 -12.48
N GLY A 109 -3.65 1.60 -11.23
CA GLY A 109 -4.47 2.44 -10.35
C GLY A 109 -3.88 3.85 -10.15
N HIS A 110 -2.58 3.93 -9.88
CA HIS A 110 -1.88 5.21 -9.73
C HIS A 110 -1.79 6.01 -11.04
N ALA A 111 -1.77 5.36 -12.19
CA ALA A 111 -1.87 6.05 -13.48
C ALA A 111 -3.21 6.78 -13.63
N PHE A 112 -4.33 6.22 -13.16
CA PHE A 112 -5.62 6.92 -13.13
C PHE A 112 -5.65 8.07 -12.11
N GLU A 113 -4.95 7.95 -10.99
CA GLU A 113 -4.82 9.02 -10.00
C GLU A 113 -3.97 10.20 -10.51
N GLY A 114 -3.10 9.96 -11.51
CA GLY A 114 -2.13 10.95 -12.00
C GLY A 114 -1.02 11.27 -10.97
N ARG A 115 -0.78 10.37 -10.01
CA ARG A 115 0.21 10.52 -8.93
C ARG A 115 1.01 9.24 -8.74
N LYS A 116 2.28 9.42 -8.33
CA LYS A 116 3.13 8.30 -7.91
C LYS A 116 2.57 7.61 -6.65
N PRO A 117 2.91 6.34 -6.40
CA PRO A 117 2.55 5.63 -5.17
C PRO A 117 3.03 6.37 -3.92
N ALA A 118 2.24 6.36 -2.86
CA ALA A 118 2.58 6.96 -1.57
C ALA A 118 3.87 6.39 -0.96
N LEU A 119 4.14 5.11 -1.23
CA LEU A 119 5.35 4.43 -0.78
C LEU A 119 6.63 5.03 -1.40
N ALA A 120 6.55 5.69 -2.56
CA ALA A 120 7.70 6.34 -3.19
C ALA A 120 8.19 7.55 -2.37
N ASP A 121 7.32 8.17 -1.58
CA ASP A 121 7.68 9.26 -0.67
C ASP A 121 7.97 8.77 0.75
N ASN A 122 7.33 7.68 1.19
CA ASN A 122 7.52 7.11 2.51
C ASN A 122 7.24 5.59 2.48
N LEU A 123 8.30 4.80 2.60
CA LEU A 123 8.24 3.34 2.55
C LEU A 123 7.30 2.74 3.62
N PHE A 124 7.15 3.41 4.77
CA PHE A 124 6.24 2.96 5.82
C PHE A 124 4.76 2.90 5.37
N GLN A 125 4.40 3.60 4.29
CA GLN A 125 3.05 3.59 3.73
C GLN A 125 2.60 2.19 3.23
N ILE A 126 3.54 1.28 2.99
CA ILE A 126 3.21 -0.11 2.62
C ILE A 126 2.43 -0.83 3.75
N PHE A 127 2.74 -0.51 5.02
CA PHE A 127 2.02 -1.06 6.18
C PHE A 127 0.70 -0.33 6.46
N VAL A 128 0.54 0.88 5.94
CA VAL A 128 -0.70 1.65 6.09
C VAL A 128 -1.74 1.24 5.05
N ALA A 129 -1.32 0.76 3.88
CA ALA A 129 -2.23 0.39 2.79
C ALA A 129 -3.32 -0.61 3.22
N PRO A 130 -3.03 -1.75 3.86
CA PRO A 130 -4.05 -2.74 4.19
C PRO A 130 -5.11 -2.21 5.18
N ILE A 131 -4.66 -1.54 6.25
CA ILE A 131 -5.59 -1.00 7.25
C ILE A 131 -6.38 0.20 6.71
N PHE A 132 -5.83 0.95 5.75
CA PHE A 132 -6.57 2.00 5.06
C PHE A 132 -7.71 1.42 4.23
N LEU A 133 -7.50 0.33 3.50
CA LEU A 133 -8.56 -0.35 2.74
C LEU A 133 -9.66 -0.88 3.67
N ALA A 134 -9.29 -1.49 4.81
CA ALA A 134 -10.26 -1.89 5.83
C ALA A 134 -11.05 -0.67 6.33
N ALA A 135 -10.38 0.46 6.60
CA ALA A 135 -11.05 1.67 7.03
C ALA A 135 -12.03 2.23 5.98
N GLU A 136 -11.70 2.19 4.69
CA GLU A 136 -12.61 2.60 3.61
C GLU A 136 -13.90 1.77 3.61
N VAL A 137 -13.81 0.45 3.81
CA VAL A 137 -14.99 -0.41 3.94
C VAL A 137 -15.81 -0.02 5.17
N PHE A 138 -15.18 0.16 6.32
CA PHE A 138 -15.84 0.53 7.56
C PHE A 138 -16.49 1.92 7.48
N PHE A 139 -15.84 2.88 6.82
CA PHE A 139 -16.40 4.20 6.57
C PHE A 139 -17.63 4.14 5.66
N ALA A 140 -17.61 3.30 4.63
CA ALA A 140 -18.76 3.05 3.77
C ALA A 140 -19.94 2.43 4.54
N LEU A 141 -19.67 1.68 5.62
CA LEU A 141 -20.67 1.13 6.53
C LEU A 141 -21.08 2.11 7.65
N GLY A 142 -20.62 3.36 7.61
CA GLY A 142 -20.96 4.39 8.61
C GLY A 142 -20.14 4.37 9.90
N TYR A 143 -19.02 3.63 9.94
CA TYR A 143 -18.16 3.60 11.12
C TYR A 143 -17.32 4.88 11.25
N LYS A 144 -17.38 5.52 12.43
CA LYS A 144 -16.61 6.74 12.76
C LYS A 144 -16.68 7.85 11.69
N PRO A 145 -17.87 8.37 11.31
CA PRO A 145 -18.02 9.35 10.24
C PRO A 145 -17.18 10.61 10.47
N ALA A 146 -17.07 11.09 11.71
CA ALA A 146 -16.22 12.24 12.04
C ALA A 146 -14.73 12.00 11.75
N LEU A 147 -14.24 10.76 11.94
CA LEU A 147 -12.86 10.39 11.59
C LEU A 147 -12.70 10.36 10.06
N HIS A 148 -13.67 9.82 9.34
CA HIS A 148 -13.67 9.82 7.88
C HIS A 148 -13.56 11.26 7.34
N GLU A 149 -14.43 12.15 7.80
CA GLU A 149 -14.38 13.58 7.40
C GLU A 149 -13.05 14.24 7.74
N ALA A 150 -12.49 13.98 8.93
CA ALA A 150 -11.20 14.52 9.32
C ALA A 150 -10.05 14.02 8.44
N VAL A 151 -10.06 12.74 8.06
CA VAL A 151 -9.07 12.13 7.15
C VAL A 151 -9.18 12.76 5.76
N GLN A 152 -10.39 12.89 5.21
CA GLN A 152 -10.63 13.47 3.89
C GLN A 152 -10.25 14.95 3.85
N ARG A 153 -10.62 15.72 4.86
CA ARG A 153 -10.24 17.15 4.96
C ARG A 153 -8.72 17.35 4.95
N ARG A 154 -7.99 16.56 5.77
CA ARG A 154 -6.52 16.61 5.80
C ARG A 154 -5.89 16.17 4.49
N ALA A 155 -6.44 15.16 3.82
CA ALA A 155 -5.98 14.71 2.53
C ALA A 155 -6.12 15.81 1.45
N GLN A 156 -7.25 16.51 1.42
CA GLN A 156 -7.49 17.63 0.51
C GLN A 156 -6.53 18.80 0.77
N LEU A 157 -6.29 19.17 2.03
CA LEU A 157 -5.33 20.23 2.40
C LEU A 157 -3.91 19.87 1.94
N SER A 158 -3.47 18.62 2.15
CA SER A 158 -2.15 18.17 1.68
C SER A 158 -2.03 18.23 0.15
N ARG A 159 -3.11 17.94 -0.58
CA ARG A 159 -3.12 18.06 -2.06
C ARG A 159 -3.00 19.50 -2.51
N ALA A 160 -3.75 20.41 -1.87
CA ALA A 160 -3.71 21.85 -2.18
C ALA A 160 -2.31 22.42 -1.94
N GLN A 161 -1.69 22.14 -0.80
CA GLN A 161 -0.33 22.58 -0.49
C GLN A 161 0.71 22.06 -1.49
N SER A 162 0.58 20.80 -1.92
CA SER A 162 1.46 20.24 -2.93
C SER A 162 1.31 20.92 -4.29
N ALA A 163 0.11 21.32 -4.68
CA ALA A 163 -0.16 22.04 -5.92
C ALA A 163 0.42 23.47 -5.87
N GLU A 164 0.26 24.18 -4.77
CA GLU A 164 0.82 25.53 -4.58
C GLU A 164 2.34 25.53 -4.62
N SER A 165 2.99 24.58 -3.94
CA SER A 165 4.46 24.47 -3.95
C SER A 165 5.02 24.16 -5.32
N SER A 166 4.31 23.41 -6.14
CA SER A 166 4.72 23.11 -7.52
C SER A 166 4.57 24.32 -8.46
N THR A 167 3.65 25.22 -8.14
CA THR A 167 3.39 26.45 -8.97
C THR A 167 4.33 27.57 -8.60
N SER A 168 4.83 27.61 -7.35
CA SER A 168 5.70 28.68 -6.84
C SER A 168 7.19 28.48 -7.17
N LEU A 169 7.60 27.38 -7.77
CA LEU A 169 8.98 27.19 -8.25
C LEU A 169 9.22 28.10 -9.46
N PRO A 170 10.23 29.00 -9.40
CA PRO A 170 10.55 29.87 -10.52
C PRO A 170 10.89 29.04 -11.74
N ARG A 171 10.16 29.26 -12.83
CA ARG A 171 10.56 28.78 -14.15
C ARG A 171 11.92 29.40 -14.46
N THR A 172 13.00 28.63 -14.33
CA THR A 172 14.31 29.04 -14.84
C THR A 172 14.15 29.24 -16.34
N SER A 173 14.00 30.51 -16.75
CA SER A 173 14.01 30.88 -18.15
C SER A 173 15.40 30.56 -18.68
N SER A 174 15.53 29.51 -19.48
CA SER A 174 16.69 29.30 -20.34
C SER A 174 16.72 30.44 -21.36
N ARG A 175 17.30 31.59 -20.96
CA ARG A 175 17.75 32.60 -21.91
C ARG A 175 18.98 32.00 -22.58
N SER A 176 18.77 31.33 -23.68
CA SER A 176 19.76 31.08 -24.69
C SER A 176 20.28 32.44 -25.18
N GLY A 177 21.47 32.84 -24.68
CA GLY A 177 22.19 33.99 -25.19
C GLY A 177 22.73 33.67 -26.57
N ALA A 178 22.01 34.08 -27.60
CA ALA A 178 22.55 34.18 -28.95
C ALA A 178 23.56 35.36 -28.98
N SER A 179 24.86 35.08 -28.73
CA SER A 179 25.97 35.98 -28.99
C SER A 179 26.19 36.01 -30.50
N GLY A 180 25.64 37.00 -31.15
CA GLY A 180 26.02 37.34 -32.54
C GLY A 180 27.38 38.08 -32.54
N SER A 181 28.45 37.42 -32.92
CA SER A 181 29.69 38.07 -33.28
C SER A 181 29.54 38.60 -34.71
N ARG A 182 29.48 39.92 -34.85
CA ARG A 182 29.80 40.59 -36.13
C ARG A 182 31.26 41.09 -35.99
N SER A 183 32.14 40.52 -36.74
CA SER A 183 33.46 41.08 -37.09
C SER A 183 33.36 41.88 -38.35
N ALA A 184 33.89 43.11 -38.28
CA ALA A 184 34.25 43.95 -39.43
C ALA A 184 35.61 43.50 -39.97
#